data_b912e738a7c0729b505e693a09818a7b
#
_entry.id   b912e738a7c0729b505e693a09818a7b
#
_cell.length_a   1.000
_cell.length_b   1.000
_cell.length_c   1.000
_cell.angle_alpha   90.00
_cell.angle_beta   90.00
_cell.angle_gamma   90.00
#
_symmetry.space_group_name_H-M   'P 1'
#
loop_
_entity.id
_entity.type
_entity.pdbx_description
1 polymer ?
#
loop_
_entity_poly.entity_id
_entity_poly.type
_entity_poly.pdbx_seq_one_letter_code
_entity_poly.pdbx_strand_id
1 'polypeptide(L)'
;MKIRQIFYTVLLCGLFAGCSPDKGPVRIGFIGGLTDRNADNGQAGLNGVILAVEEFNRAGGLNGRMVELISRDDAQNKETAAKSTRELVEAKVEAVIGPFTSGMAAVIVPITGQAGIFQVSPTITSMDFYGKDDHLFRINRTTRDNANDYAQVIVARGQKAIAVAFDTRNRNFTESWLREFREAVKTRGARVAAEVPYESSAETDFAGVVRQMKDARPDSLFFISGALDVARLAQQARIQAPDLPIGASEWASTEQLIELGGKVVEGLLIVQNYNRDDDSPRFKDFSEAYFKRFQRNPGYSSVSAYDAATVVLTALKQRQRGETLKAAALRSGPYQGLQQPITFDANGDTPRKVFFTEIHDGRYVPLK
;
A
#
# COMPACT_ATOMS: atom_id res chain seq x y z
N MET A 1 -6.97 92.31 -15.69
CA MET A 1 -7.81 91.07 -15.59
C MET A 1 -6.89 89.91 -15.90
N LYS A 2 -6.48 89.14 -14.88
CA LYS A 2 -5.53 87.97 -15.01
C LYS A 2 -6.31 86.70 -14.92
N ILE A 3 -6.40 85.93 -16.00
CA ILE A 3 -7.02 84.63 -16.06
C ILE A 3 -6.04 83.59 -15.57
N ARG A 4 -6.32 82.86 -14.46
CA ARG A 4 -5.53 81.79 -13.94
C ARG A 4 -5.99 80.50 -14.64
N GLN A 5 -5.08 79.89 -15.42
CA GLN A 5 -5.29 78.55 -15.94
C GLN A 5 -4.95 77.50 -14.81
N ILE A 6 -5.92 76.66 -14.46
CA ILE A 6 -5.75 75.54 -13.55
C ILE A 6 -5.46 74.31 -14.41
N PHE A 7 -4.26 73.76 -14.30
CA PHE A 7 -3.87 72.45 -14.87
C PHE A 7 -4.37 71.34 -13.93
N TYR A 8 -5.33 70.53 -14.40
CA TYR A 8 -5.71 69.28 -13.79
C TYR A 8 -4.77 68.19 -14.30
N THR A 9 -3.86 67.70 -13.45
CA THR A 9 -3.05 66.51 -13.71
C THR A 9 -3.88 65.28 -13.31
N VAL A 10 -4.40 64.56 -14.29
CA VAL A 10 -5.07 63.28 -14.08
C VAL A 10 -4.00 62.20 -13.91
N LEU A 11 -3.84 61.73 -12.67
CA LEU A 11 -2.95 60.62 -12.32
C LEU A 11 -3.64 59.29 -12.71
N LEU A 12 -3.27 58.73 -13.89
CA LEU A 12 -3.78 57.47 -14.37
C LEU A 12 -3.05 56.32 -13.63
N CYS A 13 -3.58 55.82 -12.48
CA CYS A 13 -3.12 54.61 -11.84
C CYS A 13 -3.49 53.39 -12.72
N GLY A 14 -2.54 52.94 -13.54
CA GLY A 14 -2.63 51.71 -14.29
C GLY A 14 -2.65 50.50 -13.33
N LEU A 15 -3.80 49.90 -13.14
CA LEU A 15 -3.95 48.59 -12.55
C LEU A 15 -3.33 47.56 -13.51
N PHE A 16 -2.06 47.23 -13.32
CA PHE A 16 -1.49 46.00 -13.88
C PHE A 16 -2.10 44.81 -13.13
N ALA A 17 -3.26 44.35 -13.57
CA ALA A 17 -3.72 43.02 -13.31
C ALA A 17 -2.75 42.07 -14.03
N GLY A 18 -1.69 41.68 -13.35
CA GLY A 18 -0.80 40.64 -13.81
C GLY A 18 -1.58 39.34 -13.90
N CYS A 19 -2.12 39.03 -15.09
CA CYS A 19 -2.53 37.68 -15.43
C CYS A 19 -1.29 36.77 -15.33
N SER A 20 -1.06 36.15 -14.17
CA SER A 20 -0.18 34.99 -14.12
C SER A 20 -0.77 33.94 -15.07
N PRO A 21 0.00 33.40 -16.01
CA PRO A 21 -0.51 32.36 -16.89
C PRO A 21 -1.08 31.23 -16.01
N ASP A 22 -2.32 30.88 -16.25
CA ASP A 22 -2.97 29.77 -15.54
C ASP A 22 -2.13 28.51 -15.80
N LYS A 23 -1.35 28.12 -14.80
CA LYS A 23 -0.46 26.95 -14.90
C LYS A 23 -1.25 25.67 -14.73
N GLY A 24 -2.46 25.54 -15.19
CA GLY A 24 -3.25 24.32 -15.16
C GLY A 24 -3.13 23.48 -13.86
N PRO A 25 -3.82 22.37 -13.69
CA PRO A 25 -3.73 21.53 -12.50
C PRO A 25 -2.33 20.89 -12.37
N VAL A 26 -1.96 20.55 -11.14
CA VAL A 26 -0.79 19.70 -10.86
C VAL A 26 -1.23 18.26 -10.98
N ARG A 27 -0.62 17.48 -11.85
CA ARG A 27 -1.02 16.08 -12.09
C ARG A 27 -0.21 15.14 -11.23
N ILE A 28 -0.90 14.23 -10.53
CA ILE A 28 -0.30 13.07 -9.88
C ILE A 28 -0.91 11.79 -10.43
N GLY A 29 -0.08 10.75 -10.57
CA GLY A 29 -0.51 9.44 -11.04
C GLY A 29 -0.90 8.52 -9.90
N PHE A 30 -1.89 7.67 -10.13
CA PHE A 30 -2.16 6.46 -9.35
C PHE A 30 -2.01 5.25 -10.27
N ILE A 31 -1.40 4.17 -9.78
CA ILE A 31 -1.34 2.89 -10.48
C ILE A 31 -1.47 1.73 -9.50
N GLY A 32 -2.41 0.81 -9.79
CA GLY A 32 -2.69 -0.39 -8.98
C GLY A 32 -3.67 -1.31 -9.69
N GLY A 33 -3.83 -2.53 -9.19
CA GLY A 33 -4.80 -3.49 -9.72
C GLY A 33 -6.23 -3.08 -9.38
N LEU A 34 -7.01 -2.67 -10.36
CA LEU A 34 -8.38 -2.19 -10.18
C LEU A 34 -9.44 -3.18 -10.68
N THR A 35 -9.07 -4.14 -11.51
CA THR A 35 -10.01 -5.06 -12.19
C THR A 35 -9.66 -6.54 -12.09
N ASP A 36 -8.58 -6.91 -11.39
CA ASP A 36 -8.18 -8.30 -11.21
C ASP A 36 -8.86 -8.98 -10.01
N ARG A 37 -8.51 -10.27 -9.76
CA ARG A 37 -9.06 -11.06 -8.65
C ARG A 37 -8.76 -10.51 -7.26
N ASN A 38 -7.70 -9.72 -7.11
CA ASN A 38 -7.28 -9.07 -5.88
C ASN A 38 -7.44 -7.54 -5.97
N ALA A 39 -8.41 -7.06 -6.75
CA ALA A 39 -8.68 -5.65 -6.98
C ALA A 39 -9.12 -4.89 -5.71
N ASP A 40 -9.55 -5.59 -4.67
CA ASP A 40 -9.96 -5.01 -3.39
C ASP A 40 -8.88 -4.09 -2.80
N ASN A 41 -7.62 -4.51 -2.85
CA ASN A 41 -6.49 -3.71 -2.37
C ASN A 41 -6.27 -2.43 -3.20
N GLY A 42 -6.28 -2.55 -4.52
CA GLY A 42 -6.11 -1.41 -5.43
C GLY A 42 -7.28 -0.44 -5.35
N GLN A 43 -8.51 -0.95 -5.33
CA GLN A 43 -9.72 -0.13 -5.21
C GLN A 43 -9.76 0.63 -3.88
N ALA A 44 -9.50 -0.05 -2.75
CA ALA A 44 -9.43 0.59 -1.44
C ALA A 44 -8.31 1.65 -1.40
N GLY A 45 -7.16 1.35 -2.01
CA GLY A 45 -6.05 2.29 -2.12
C GLY A 45 -6.40 3.52 -2.94
N LEU A 46 -7.04 3.34 -4.10
CA LEU A 46 -7.50 4.46 -4.94
C LEU A 46 -8.44 5.38 -4.16
N ASN A 47 -9.37 4.82 -3.40
CA ASN A 47 -10.28 5.60 -2.56
C ASN A 47 -9.51 6.42 -1.50
N GLY A 48 -8.48 5.86 -0.88
CA GLY A 48 -7.63 6.58 0.07
C GLY A 48 -6.91 7.77 -0.57
N VAL A 49 -6.37 7.58 -1.79
CA VAL A 49 -5.72 8.66 -2.55
C VAL A 49 -6.73 9.74 -2.98
N ILE A 50 -7.92 9.34 -3.47
CA ILE A 50 -8.97 10.27 -3.85
C ILE A 50 -9.34 11.17 -2.67
N LEU A 51 -9.56 10.59 -1.48
CA LEU A 51 -9.93 11.36 -0.28
C LEU A 51 -8.83 12.36 0.08
N ALA A 52 -7.55 11.95 0.10
CA ALA A 52 -6.43 12.83 0.39
C ALA A 52 -6.33 14.00 -0.60
N VAL A 53 -6.51 13.73 -1.90
CA VAL A 53 -6.49 14.77 -2.96
C VAL A 53 -7.68 15.71 -2.83
N GLU A 54 -8.88 15.20 -2.57
CA GLU A 54 -10.09 16.02 -2.37
C GLU A 54 -9.91 16.96 -1.16
N GLU A 55 -9.35 16.47 -0.05
CA GLU A 55 -9.09 17.27 1.15
C GLU A 55 -8.00 18.32 0.90
N PHE A 56 -6.92 17.94 0.24
CA PHE A 56 -5.85 18.86 -0.12
C PHE A 56 -6.36 19.99 -1.04
N ASN A 57 -7.17 19.67 -2.02
CA ASN A 57 -7.77 20.63 -2.94
C ASN A 57 -8.75 21.56 -2.21
N ARG A 58 -9.56 21.01 -1.29
CA ARG A 58 -10.50 21.80 -0.46
C ARG A 58 -9.75 22.78 0.46
N ALA A 59 -8.54 22.43 0.89
CA ALA A 59 -7.65 23.30 1.66
C ALA A 59 -6.87 24.32 0.80
N GLY A 60 -7.22 24.49 -0.49
CA GLY A 60 -6.61 25.48 -1.38
C GLY A 60 -5.54 24.94 -2.34
N GLY A 61 -5.33 23.61 -2.36
CA GLY A 61 -4.41 22.95 -3.30
C GLY A 61 -2.95 23.38 -3.16
N LEU A 62 -2.22 23.34 -4.27
CA LEU A 62 -0.81 23.76 -4.35
C LEU A 62 -0.72 25.25 -4.73
N ASN A 63 -0.71 26.14 -3.73
CA ASN A 63 -0.66 27.59 -3.95
C ASN A 63 -1.79 28.08 -4.89
N GLY A 64 -3.02 27.63 -4.68
CA GLY A 64 -4.19 27.95 -5.49
C GLY A 64 -4.37 27.07 -6.73
N ARG A 65 -3.43 26.21 -7.09
CA ARG A 65 -3.57 25.24 -8.18
C ARG A 65 -4.16 23.93 -7.63
N MET A 66 -5.19 23.40 -8.27
CA MET A 66 -5.77 22.11 -7.90
C MET A 66 -4.85 20.96 -8.33
N VAL A 67 -4.89 19.88 -7.57
CA VAL A 67 -4.24 18.61 -7.93
C VAL A 67 -5.25 17.76 -8.69
N GLU A 68 -4.85 17.28 -9.87
CA GLU A 68 -5.58 16.33 -10.70
C GLU A 68 -4.99 14.93 -10.50
N LEU A 69 -5.84 13.96 -10.12
CA LEU A 69 -5.45 12.56 -10.00
C LEU A 69 -5.74 11.81 -11.31
N ILE A 70 -4.69 11.25 -11.93
CA ILE A 70 -4.81 10.39 -13.10
C ILE A 70 -4.62 8.94 -12.66
N SER A 71 -5.70 8.15 -12.63
CA SER A 71 -5.65 6.75 -12.25
C SER A 71 -5.44 5.83 -13.45
N ARG A 72 -4.64 4.76 -13.25
CA ARG A 72 -4.42 3.69 -14.21
C ARG A 72 -4.51 2.34 -13.51
N ASP A 73 -5.11 1.40 -14.22
CA ASP A 73 -5.17 -0.01 -13.83
C ASP A 73 -3.94 -0.75 -14.36
N ASP A 74 -3.26 -1.52 -13.53
CA ASP A 74 -2.20 -2.43 -13.93
C ASP A 74 -2.74 -3.85 -14.22
N ALA A 75 -4.01 -4.11 -13.85
CA ALA A 75 -4.72 -5.39 -14.02
C ALA A 75 -3.91 -6.60 -13.51
N GLN A 76 -2.92 -6.38 -12.64
CA GLN A 76 -1.93 -7.38 -12.21
C GLN A 76 -1.28 -8.14 -13.38
N ASN A 77 -1.12 -7.44 -14.51
CA ASN A 77 -0.54 -7.93 -15.75
C ASN A 77 0.64 -7.06 -16.16
N LYS A 78 1.78 -7.67 -16.46
CA LYS A 78 3.04 -6.95 -16.73
C LYS A 78 2.98 -6.03 -17.95
N GLU A 79 2.33 -6.47 -19.02
CA GLU A 79 2.18 -5.70 -20.26
C GLU A 79 1.27 -4.49 -20.03
N THR A 80 0.14 -4.71 -19.35
CA THR A 80 -0.80 -3.64 -18.96
C THR A 80 -0.13 -2.66 -18.02
N ALA A 81 0.59 -3.12 -17.01
CA ALA A 81 1.33 -2.29 -16.08
C ALA A 81 2.34 -1.39 -16.79
N ALA A 82 3.12 -1.97 -17.73
CA ALA A 82 4.10 -1.21 -18.51
C ALA A 82 3.43 -0.13 -19.38
N LYS A 83 2.32 -0.47 -20.05
CA LYS A 83 1.53 0.48 -20.86
C LYS A 83 0.97 1.60 -20.00
N SER A 84 0.25 1.25 -18.94
CA SER A 84 -0.37 2.19 -18.00
C SER A 84 0.65 3.14 -17.37
N THR A 85 1.86 2.64 -17.06
CA THR A 85 2.95 3.48 -16.53
C THR A 85 3.44 4.49 -17.57
N ARG A 86 3.65 4.08 -18.83
CA ARG A 86 4.05 5.00 -19.91
C ARG A 86 3.00 6.09 -20.14
N GLU A 87 1.71 5.75 -20.07
CA GLU A 87 0.63 6.74 -20.17
C GLU A 87 0.69 7.79 -19.05
N LEU A 88 1.07 7.40 -17.81
CA LEU A 88 1.31 8.36 -16.73
C LEU A 88 2.52 9.26 -17.01
N VAL A 89 3.60 8.68 -17.57
CA VAL A 89 4.79 9.47 -17.98
C VAL A 89 4.42 10.48 -19.07
N GLU A 90 3.68 10.06 -20.10
CA GLU A 90 3.19 10.92 -21.18
C GLU A 90 2.25 12.01 -20.68
N ALA A 91 1.43 11.72 -19.68
CA ALA A 91 0.57 12.69 -19.01
C ALA A 91 1.35 13.71 -18.15
N LYS A 92 2.69 13.54 -18.02
CA LYS A 92 3.60 14.42 -17.26
C LYS A 92 3.18 14.57 -15.80
N VAL A 93 2.88 13.46 -15.13
CA VAL A 93 2.60 13.48 -13.70
C VAL A 93 3.84 13.86 -12.91
N GLU A 94 3.70 14.66 -11.86
CA GLU A 94 4.81 15.09 -10.98
C GLU A 94 5.30 13.95 -10.06
N ALA A 95 4.40 13.04 -9.70
CA ALA A 95 4.67 11.86 -8.88
C ALA A 95 3.67 10.74 -9.19
N VAL A 96 4.01 9.51 -8.76
CA VAL A 96 3.13 8.35 -8.86
C VAL A 96 2.90 7.74 -7.47
N ILE A 97 1.65 7.41 -7.14
CA ILE A 97 1.26 6.64 -5.97
C ILE A 97 0.92 5.22 -6.44
N GLY A 98 1.60 4.25 -5.91
CA GLY A 98 1.62 2.85 -6.36
C GLY A 98 3.04 2.40 -6.71
N PRO A 99 3.24 1.17 -7.20
CA PRO A 99 2.27 0.08 -7.33
C PRO A 99 1.82 -0.51 -6.00
N PHE A 100 0.80 -1.38 -6.06
CA PHE A 100 0.24 -2.04 -4.88
C PHE A 100 0.77 -3.46 -4.66
N THR A 101 1.41 -4.07 -5.64
CA THR A 101 2.05 -5.38 -5.50
C THR A 101 3.52 -5.33 -5.92
N SER A 102 4.35 -6.10 -5.23
CA SER A 102 5.78 -6.17 -5.53
C SER A 102 6.06 -6.76 -6.92
N GLY A 103 5.18 -7.64 -7.43
CA GLY A 103 5.28 -8.18 -8.78
C GLY A 103 5.13 -7.09 -9.86
N MET A 104 4.20 -6.14 -9.67
CA MET A 104 4.03 -5.01 -10.59
C MET A 104 5.11 -3.95 -10.40
N ALA A 105 5.65 -3.81 -9.17
CA ALA A 105 6.79 -2.93 -8.93
C ALA A 105 8.00 -3.26 -9.80
N ALA A 106 8.26 -4.54 -10.07
CA ALA A 106 9.36 -4.97 -10.94
C ALA A 106 9.26 -4.43 -12.38
N VAL A 107 8.06 -4.07 -12.82
CA VAL A 107 7.79 -3.48 -14.15
C VAL A 107 7.69 -1.96 -14.08
N ILE A 108 6.97 -1.44 -13.09
CA ILE A 108 6.60 -0.02 -12.99
C ILE A 108 7.80 0.83 -12.57
N VAL A 109 8.57 0.40 -11.54
CA VAL A 109 9.67 1.17 -10.95
C VAL A 109 10.79 1.50 -11.96
N PRO A 110 11.23 0.59 -12.83
CA PRO A 110 12.21 0.92 -13.86
C PRO A 110 11.72 2.00 -14.84
N ILE A 111 10.43 2.00 -15.21
CA ILE A 111 9.87 2.98 -16.17
C ILE A 111 9.76 4.36 -15.53
N THR A 112 9.23 4.45 -14.30
CA THR A 112 9.15 5.72 -13.56
C THR A 112 10.54 6.26 -13.23
N GLY A 113 11.48 5.38 -12.86
CA GLY A 113 12.88 5.72 -12.57
C GLY A 113 13.60 6.32 -13.78
N GLN A 114 13.46 5.73 -14.98
CA GLN A 114 14.01 6.26 -16.24
C GLN A 114 13.43 7.64 -16.58
N ALA A 115 12.17 7.88 -16.23
CA ALA A 115 11.51 9.16 -16.41
C ALA A 115 11.83 10.19 -15.30
N GLY A 116 12.59 9.80 -14.26
CA GLY A 116 12.89 10.65 -13.10
C GLY A 116 11.66 11.00 -12.25
N ILE A 117 10.61 10.19 -12.30
CA ILE A 117 9.35 10.44 -11.58
C ILE A 117 9.47 9.87 -10.15
N PHE A 118 9.26 10.73 -9.16
CA PHE A 118 9.16 10.32 -7.75
C PHE A 118 7.93 9.44 -7.52
N GLN A 119 8.12 8.35 -6.78
CA GLN A 119 7.10 7.34 -6.59
C GLN A 119 6.98 6.93 -5.12
N VAL A 120 5.76 6.82 -4.61
CA VAL A 120 5.50 6.32 -3.27
C VAL A 120 4.57 5.12 -3.35
N SER A 121 5.08 3.94 -2.97
CA SER A 121 4.25 2.73 -2.90
C SER A 121 3.62 2.58 -1.52
N PRO A 122 2.28 2.39 -1.46
CA PRO A 122 1.58 2.18 -0.21
C PRO A 122 1.82 0.81 0.43
N THR A 123 2.05 -0.24 -0.37
CA THR A 123 1.87 -1.62 0.11
C THR A 123 2.99 -2.59 -0.23
N ILE A 124 3.94 -2.24 -1.11
CA ILE A 124 5.03 -3.17 -1.44
C ILE A 124 6.02 -3.33 -0.27
N THR A 125 6.43 -4.57 -0.01
CA THR A 125 7.28 -4.92 1.13
C THR A 125 8.48 -5.79 0.75
N SER A 126 8.56 -6.28 -0.51
CA SER A 126 9.65 -7.16 -0.96
C SER A 126 11.03 -6.58 -0.71
N MET A 127 11.96 -7.45 -0.31
CA MET A 127 13.38 -7.12 -0.17
C MET A 127 14.05 -6.77 -1.49
N ASP A 128 13.44 -7.11 -2.63
CA ASP A 128 13.96 -6.76 -3.95
C ASP A 128 14.06 -5.25 -4.18
N PHE A 129 13.32 -4.46 -3.40
CA PHE A 129 13.28 -3.00 -3.48
C PHE A 129 13.90 -2.31 -2.26
N TYR A 130 14.46 -3.07 -1.32
CA TYR A 130 15.03 -2.52 -0.09
C TYR A 130 16.44 -1.97 -0.30
N GLY A 131 16.74 -0.82 0.34
CA GLY A 131 18.07 -0.23 0.39
C GLY A 131 18.57 0.31 -0.95
N LYS A 132 17.68 0.68 -1.87
CA LYS A 132 18.03 1.19 -3.18
C LYS A 132 17.91 2.71 -3.24
N ASP A 133 18.99 3.37 -3.64
CA ASP A 133 18.97 4.80 -3.94
C ASP A 133 18.31 5.04 -5.31
N ASP A 134 16.99 4.98 -5.36
CA ASP A 134 16.16 5.19 -6.55
C ASP A 134 15.08 6.26 -6.31
N HIS A 135 14.03 6.27 -7.12
CA HIS A 135 12.91 7.20 -6.98
C HIS A 135 11.72 6.64 -6.20
N LEU A 136 11.83 5.41 -5.66
CA LEU A 136 10.77 4.71 -4.98
C LEU A 136 10.87 4.85 -3.45
N PHE A 137 9.79 5.35 -2.83
CA PHE A 137 9.60 5.33 -1.38
C PHE A 137 8.50 4.34 -1.01
N ARG A 138 8.61 3.74 0.18
CA ARG A 138 7.67 2.70 0.63
C ARG A 138 7.06 3.06 1.98
N ILE A 139 5.74 3.00 2.06
CA ILE A 139 5.02 3.30 3.31
C ILE A 139 5.10 2.14 4.32
N ASN A 140 5.22 0.90 3.84
CA ASN A 140 5.30 -0.28 4.70
C ASN A 140 6.75 -0.78 4.85
N ARG A 141 7.02 -1.41 6.00
CA ARG A 141 8.28 -2.07 6.29
C ARG A 141 8.47 -3.32 5.43
N THR A 142 9.60 -3.97 5.55
CA THR A 142 10.00 -5.07 4.66
C THR A 142 9.34 -6.41 4.99
N THR A 143 9.31 -7.33 3.98
CA THR A 143 8.95 -8.74 4.20
C THR A 143 9.87 -9.42 5.22
N ARG A 144 11.14 -9.01 5.33
CA ARG A 144 12.07 -9.52 6.34
C ARG A 144 11.57 -9.22 7.76
N ASP A 145 11.18 -7.97 8.01
CA ASP A 145 10.71 -7.57 9.32
C ASP A 145 9.40 -8.29 9.68
N ASN A 146 8.47 -8.40 8.72
CA ASN A 146 7.21 -9.10 8.90
C ASN A 146 7.42 -10.60 9.17
N ALA A 147 8.27 -11.25 8.38
CA ALA A 147 8.59 -12.67 8.53
C ALA A 147 9.29 -12.97 9.85
N ASN A 148 10.20 -12.09 10.28
CA ASN A 148 10.92 -12.22 11.55
C ASN A 148 9.97 -12.19 12.75
N ASP A 149 9.07 -11.19 12.78
CA ASP A 149 8.12 -11.02 13.87
C ASP A 149 7.04 -12.12 13.84
N TYR A 150 6.57 -12.51 12.66
CA TYR A 150 5.62 -13.61 12.51
C TYR A 150 6.22 -14.93 13.01
N ALA A 151 7.46 -15.25 12.63
CA ALA A 151 8.18 -16.43 13.11
C ALA A 151 8.33 -16.43 14.64
N GLN A 152 8.59 -15.27 15.24
CA GLN A 152 8.66 -15.14 16.69
C GLN A 152 7.32 -15.53 17.36
N VAL A 153 6.21 -15.02 16.84
CA VAL A 153 4.87 -15.30 17.39
C VAL A 153 4.52 -16.78 17.31
N ILE A 154 4.66 -17.41 16.13
CA ILE A 154 4.24 -18.80 15.95
C ILE A 154 5.15 -19.80 16.68
N VAL A 155 6.47 -19.55 16.73
CA VAL A 155 7.39 -20.43 17.47
C VAL A 155 7.16 -20.33 18.97
N ALA A 156 6.85 -19.14 19.50
CA ALA A 156 6.45 -18.97 20.90
C ALA A 156 5.16 -19.75 21.26
N ARG A 157 4.28 -20.00 20.27
CA ARG A 157 3.07 -20.84 20.38
C ARG A 157 3.36 -22.33 20.20
N GLY A 158 4.62 -22.73 20.07
CA GLY A 158 5.04 -24.12 19.96
C GLY A 158 5.08 -24.69 18.53
N GLN A 159 4.79 -23.90 17.51
CA GLN A 159 4.84 -24.35 16.11
C GLN A 159 6.29 -24.58 15.67
N LYS A 160 6.60 -25.75 15.10
CA LYS A 160 7.95 -26.19 14.74
C LYS A 160 8.10 -26.64 13.29
N ALA A 161 7.02 -27.06 12.65
CA ALA A 161 7.03 -27.59 11.29
C ALA A 161 5.90 -26.96 10.47
N ILE A 162 6.19 -25.88 9.76
CA ILE A 162 5.21 -25.04 9.08
C ILE A 162 5.13 -25.41 7.61
N ALA A 163 3.97 -25.78 7.07
CA ALA A 163 3.79 -25.88 5.63
C ALA A 163 3.32 -24.53 5.06
N VAL A 164 3.91 -24.12 3.96
CA VAL A 164 3.66 -22.81 3.34
C VAL A 164 3.10 -22.99 1.93
N ALA A 165 1.93 -22.40 1.64
CA ALA A 165 1.43 -22.23 0.28
C ALA A 165 1.58 -20.78 -0.15
N PHE A 166 1.95 -20.55 -1.42
CA PHE A 166 2.19 -19.19 -1.91
C PHE A 166 1.81 -19.01 -3.38
N ASP A 167 1.19 -17.85 -3.68
CA ASP A 167 0.75 -17.46 -5.02
C ASP A 167 1.92 -16.95 -5.87
N THR A 168 2.20 -17.62 -6.98
CA THR A 168 3.31 -17.28 -7.89
C THR A 168 3.03 -16.10 -8.83
N ARG A 169 1.82 -15.57 -8.87
CA ARG A 169 1.51 -14.36 -9.66
C ARG A 169 2.19 -13.11 -9.08
N ASN A 170 2.41 -13.08 -7.78
CA ASN A 170 3.13 -11.99 -7.10
C ASN A 170 4.48 -12.47 -6.53
N ARG A 171 5.30 -13.12 -7.35
CA ARG A 171 6.57 -13.79 -6.95
C ARG A 171 7.51 -12.89 -6.17
N ASN A 172 7.70 -11.65 -6.59
CA ASN A 172 8.59 -10.72 -5.89
C ASN A 172 8.20 -10.54 -4.41
N PHE A 173 6.91 -10.59 -4.08
CA PHE A 173 6.43 -10.57 -2.71
C PHE A 173 6.52 -11.95 -2.06
N THR A 174 5.89 -12.95 -2.67
CA THR A 174 5.68 -14.26 -2.02
C THR A 174 6.98 -15.03 -1.83
N GLU A 175 7.89 -15.02 -2.81
CA GLU A 175 9.20 -15.64 -2.70
C GLU A 175 10.13 -14.85 -1.76
N SER A 176 10.04 -13.51 -1.74
CA SER A 176 10.75 -12.69 -0.76
C SER A 176 10.29 -13.05 0.66
N TRP A 177 8.96 -13.11 0.89
CA TRP A 177 8.38 -13.48 2.17
C TRP A 177 8.82 -14.87 2.61
N LEU A 178 8.70 -15.87 1.73
CA LEU A 178 9.09 -17.26 2.01
C LEU A 178 10.58 -17.39 2.34
N ARG A 179 11.46 -16.73 1.61
CA ARG A 179 12.89 -16.72 1.87
C ARG A 179 13.22 -16.19 3.25
N GLU A 180 12.70 -15.03 3.60
CA GLU A 180 12.94 -14.40 4.90
C GLU A 180 12.30 -15.21 6.05
N PHE A 181 11.11 -15.80 5.82
CA PHE A 181 10.44 -16.64 6.80
C PHE A 181 11.21 -17.94 7.10
N ARG A 182 11.74 -18.57 6.07
CA ARG A 182 12.56 -19.78 6.22
C ARG A 182 13.76 -19.54 7.14
N GLU A 183 14.47 -18.45 6.94
CA GLU A 183 15.59 -18.06 7.80
C GLU A 183 15.11 -17.70 9.22
N ALA A 184 14.02 -16.96 9.33
CA ALA A 184 13.49 -16.52 10.62
C ALA A 184 13.01 -17.69 11.50
N VAL A 185 12.34 -18.71 10.95
CA VAL A 185 11.92 -19.90 11.72
C VAL A 185 13.13 -20.79 12.04
N LYS A 186 14.08 -20.94 11.11
CA LYS A 186 15.30 -21.76 11.32
C LYS A 186 16.13 -21.25 12.50
N THR A 187 16.32 -19.94 12.61
CA THR A 187 17.08 -19.33 13.72
C THR A 187 16.39 -19.53 15.08
N ARG A 188 15.10 -19.90 15.08
CA ARG A 188 14.29 -20.17 16.28
C ARG A 188 14.04 -21.66 16.53
N GLY A 189 14.74 -22.54 15.81
CA GLY A 189 14.64 -24.00 15.98
C GLY A 189 13.35 -24.62 15.40
N ALA A 190 12.73 -23.92 14.44
CA ALA A 190 11.63 -24.42 13.64
C ALA A 190 12.03 -24.57 12.16
N ARG A 191 11.15 -25.10 11.32
CA ARG A 191 11.46 -25.31 9.89
C ARG A 191 10.22 -25.12 9.02
N VAL A 192 10.44 -24.75 7.76
CA VAL A 192 9.43 -24.91 6.72
C VAL A 192 9.39 -26.39 6.32
N ALA A 193 8.27 -27.04 6.55
CA ALA A 193 8.08 -28.47 6.30
C ALA A 193 7.74 -28.78 4.84
N ALA A 194 6.98 -27.89 4.19
CA ALA A 194 6.67 -27.93 2.78
C ALA A 194 6.53 -26.52 2.21
N GLU A 195 6.88 -26.38 0.94
CA GLU A 195 6.69 -25.17 0.14
C GLU A 195 5.85 -25.55 -1.07
N VAL A 196 4.62 -25.06 -1.15
CA VAL A 196 3.65 -25.42 -2.18
C VAL A 196 3.32 -24.19 -3.03
N PRO A 197 4.03 -23.99 -4.16
CA PRO A 197 3.69 -22.94 -5.11
C PRO A 197 2.40 -23.26 -5.85
N TYR A 198 1.59 -22.24 -6.09
CA TYR A 198 0.45 -22.35 -7.01
C TYR A 198 0.25 -21.01 -7.73
N GLU A 199 -0.42 -21.05 -8.86
CA GLU A 199 -0.84 -19.87 -9.60
C GLU A 199 -2.32 -19.62 -9.34
N SER A 200 -2.63 -18.43 -8.80
CA SER A 200 -4.01 -18.04 -8.50
C SER A 200 -4.83 -17.86 -9.77
N SER A 201 -5.87 -18.67 -9.93
CA SER A 201 -6.83 -18.59 -11.04
C SER A 201 -8.23 -19.07 -10.58
N ALA A 202 -9.20 -19.04 -11.48
CA ALA A 202 -10.53 -19.61 -11.24
C ALA A 202 -10.46 -21.14 -11.11
N GLU A 203 -9.51 -21.77 -11.80
CA GLU A 203 -9.31 -23.19 -11.93
C GLU A 203 -8.32 -23.78 -10.92
N THR A 204 -7.78 -22.98 -9.99
CA THR A 204 -6.80 -23.44 -9.02
C THR A 204 -7.37 -24.57 -8.15
N ASP A 205 -6.69 -25.71 -8.11
CA ASP A 205 -7.02 -26.86 -7.22
C ASP A 205 -6.53 -26.59 -5.78
N PHE A 206 -7.26 -25.76 -5.04
CA PHE A 206 -6.94 -25.48 -3.63
C PHE A 206 -6.97 -26.71 -2.74
N ALA A 207 -7.79 -27.72 -3.09
CA ALA A 207 -7.83 -28.98 -2.35
C ALA A 207 -6.52 -29.76 -2.53
N GLY A 208 -5.97 -29.80 -3.74
CA GLY A 208 -4.67 -30.39 -4.03
C GLY A 208 -3.52 -29.66 -3.35
N VAL A 209 -3.54 -28.31 -3.32
CA VAL A 209 -2.56 -27.50 -2.62
C VAL A 209 -2.53 -27.87 -1.12
N VAL A 210 -3.67 -27.87 -0.45
CA VAL A 210 -3.75 -28.20 0.99
C VAL A 210 -3.36 -29.65 1.26
N ARG A 211 -3.69 -30.60 0.38
CA ARG A 211 -3.26 -31.98 0.48
C ARG A 211 -1.74 -32.12 0.47
N GLN A 212 -1.07 -31.47 -0.47
CA GLN A 212 0.41 -31.45 -0.52
C GLN A 212 1.02 -30.86 0.75
N MET A 213 0.43 -29.78 1.29
CA MET A 213 0.88 -29.21 2.56
C MET A 213 0.76 -30.21 3.70
N LYS A 214 -0.38 -30.89 3.82
CA LYS A 214 -0.70 -31.87 4.87
C LYS A 214 0.21 -33.10 4.80
N ASP A 215 0.55 -33.57 3.59
CA ASP A 215 1.41 -34.77 3.39
C ASP A 215 2.81 -34.60 4.01
N ALA A 216 3.27 -33.36 4.19
CA ALA A 216 4.52 -33.04 4.89
C ALA A 216 4.41 -33.14 6.43
N ARG A 217 3.24 -33.49 6.97
CA ARG A 217 2.94 -33.61 8.42
C ARG A 217 3.35 -32.36 9.21
N PRO A 218 2.86 -31.18 8.83
CA PRO A 218 3.13 -29.94 9.55
C PRO A 218 2.35 -29.89 10.87
N ASP A 219 2.75 -28.97 11.74
CA ASP A 219 1.99 -28.59 12.94
C ASP A 219 1.23 -27.26 12.74
N SER A 220 1.42 -26.57 11.62
CA SER A 220 0.66 -25.38 11.21
C SER A 220 0.74 -25.12 9.71
N LEU A 221 -0.23 -24.37 9.19
CA LEU A 221 -0.34 -23.95 7.80
C LEU A 221 -0.17 -22.43 7.70
N PHE A 222 0.62 -21.99 6.72
CA PHE A 222 0.82 -20.58 6.46
C PHE A 222 0.59 -20.24 4.99
N PHE A 223 -0.20 -19.18 4.72
CA PHE A 223 -0.60 -18.79 3.38
C PHE A 223 -0.02 -17.42 3.01
N ILE A 224 0.78 -17.35 1.96
CA ILE A 224 1.32 -16.10 1.40
C ILE A 224 0.54 -15.79 0.12
N SER A 225 -0.64 -15.19 0.27
CA SER A 225 -1.57 -14.96 -0.82
C SER A 225 -2.55 -13.83 -0.51
N GLY A 226 -3.36 -13.44 -1.52
CA GLY A 226 -4.45 -12.49 -1.35
C GLY A 226 -5.67 -13.09 -0.62
N ALA A 227 -6.57 -12.24 -0.18
CA ALA A 227 -7.70 -12.59 0.69
C ALA A 227 -8.62 -13.68 0.10
N LEU A 228 -8.94 -13.59 -1.19
CA LEU A 228 -9.80 -14.57 -1.88
C LEU A 228 -9.21 -15.99 -1.80
N ASP A 229 -7.93 -16.12 -2.10
CA ASP A 229 -7.25 -17.41 -2.11
C ASP A 229 -7.03 -17.93 -0.70
N VAL A 230 -6.71 -17.06 0.27
CA VAL A 230 -6.60 -17.45 1.68
C VAL A 230 -7.93 -17.99 2.20
N ALA A 231 -9.06 -17.38 1.85
CA ALA A 231 -10.38 -17.90 2.23
C ALA A 231 -10.63 -19.31 1.66
N ARG A 232 -10.27 -19.54 0.39
CA ARG A 232 -10.40 -20.87 -0.26
C ARG A 232 -9.44 -21.92 0.31
N LEU A 233 -8.19 -21.53 0.57
CA LEU A 233 -7.20 -22.40 1.22
C LEU A 233 -7.65 -22.74 2.65
N ALA A 234 -8.15 -21.78 3.42
CA ALA A 234 -8.68 -21.99 4.74
C ALA A 234 -9.88 -22.95 4.72
N GLN A 235 -10.80 -22.81 3.76
CA GLN A 235 -11.91 -23.75 3.58
C GLN A 235 -11.41 -25.19 3.39
N GLN A 236 -10.43 -25.40 2.53
CA GLN A 236 -9.85 -26.73 2.31
C GLN A 236 -9.07 -27.24 3.52
N ALA A 237 -8.38 -26.35 4.23
CA ALA A 237 -7.66 -26.69 5.45
C ALA A 237 -8.62 -27.17 6.56
N ARG A 238 -9.75 -26.51 6.75
CA ARG A 238 -10.77 -26.94 7.73
C ARG A 238 -11.41 -28.27 7.38
N ILE A 239 -11.47 -28.63 6.11
CA ILE A 239 -11.97 -29.96 5.66
C ILE A 239 -10.92 -31.04 5.88
N GLN A 240 -9.65 -30.79 5.52
CA GLN A 240 -8.62 -31.83 5.45
C GLN A 240 -7.74 -31.93 6.70
N ALA A 241 -7.61 -30.86 7.47
CA ALA A 241 -6.76 -30.71 8.66
C ALA A 241 -7.38 -29.71 9.66
N PRO A 242 -8.58 -29.99 10.20
CA PRO A 242 -9.37 -29.03 10.98
C PRO A 242 -8.66 -28.49 12.22
N ASP A 243 -7.77 -29.28 12.83
CA ASP A 243 -7.09 -28.94 14.07
C ASP A 243 -5.80 -28.14 13.88
N LEU A 244 -5.30 -28.02 12.63
CA LEU A 244 -4.07 -27.27 12.39
C LEU A 244 -4.31 -25.76 12.49
N PRO A 245 -3.46 -25.04 13.25
CA PRO A 245 -3.43 -23.59 13.20
C PRO A 245 -3.17 -23.08 11.78
N ILE A 246 -3.87 -22.01 11.42
CA ILE A 246 -3.74 -21.37 10.12
C ILE A 246 -3.23 -19.93 10.32
N GLY A 247 -2.33 -19.52 9.46
CA GLY A 247 -1.90 -18.13 9.40
C GLY A 247 -1.79 -17.61 7.99
N ALA A 248 -1.75 -16.28 7.84
CA ALA A 248 -1.57 -15.63 6.55
C ALA A 248 -0.68 -14.39 6.64
N SER A 249 -0.07 -14.04 5.50
CA SER A 249 0.68 -12.80 5.34
C SER A 249 -0.25 -11.59 5.30
N GLU A 250 0.32 -10.40 5.47
CA GLU A 250 -0.39 -9.11 5.45
C GLU A 250 -1.19 -8.86 4.16
N TRP A 251 -0.82 -9.50 3.05
CA TRP A 251 -1.53 -9.33 1.78
C TRP A 251 -3.02 -9.73 1.85
N ALA A 252 -3.35 -10.70 2.70
CA ALA A 252 -4.72 -11.13 2.91
C ALA A 252 -5.49 -10.30 3.94
N SER A 253 -4.87 -9.32 4.61
CA SER A 253 -5.45 -8.62 5.76
C SER A 253 -6.52 -7.58 5.40
N THR A 254 -7.41 -7.91 4.47
CA THR A 254 -8.52 -7.06 4.02
C THR A 254 -9.86 -7.52 4.62
N GLU A 255 -10.88 -6.66 4.52
CA GLU A 255 -12.25 -7.02 4.93
C GLU A 255 -12.79 -8.20 4.11
N GLN A 256 -12.35 -8.31 2.86
CA GLN A 256 -12.75 -9.39 1.96
C GLN A 256 -12.41 -10.78 2.52
N LEU A 257 -11.31 -10.92 3.29
CA LEU A 257 -10.97 -12.20 3.92
C LEU A 257 -12.08 -12.69 4.87
N ILE A 258 -12.63 -11.79 5.66
CA ILE A 258 -13.72 -12.10 6.58
C ILE A 258 -15.04 -12.33 5.82
N GLU A 259 -15.34 -11.46 4.86
CA GLU A 259 -16.56 -11.56 4.05
C GLU A 259 -16.65 -12.89 3.28
N LEU A 260 -15.56 -13.33 2.68
CA LEU A 260 -15.51 -14.56 1.89
C LEU A 260 -15.25 -15.82 2.74
N GLY A 261 -14.45 -15.67 3.79
CA GLY A 261 -14.05 -16.81 4.63
C GLY A 261 -15.08 -17.17 5.69
N GLY A 262 -15.78 -16.19 6.26
CA GLY A 262 -16.74 -16.46 7.34
C GLY A 262 -16.14 -17.33 8.45
N LYS A 263 -16.80 -18.43 8.80
CA LYS A 263 -16.37 -19.32 9.87
C LYS A 263 -15.07 -20.10 9.58
N VAL A 264 -14.68 -20.27 8.32
CA VAL A 264 -13.47 -21.08 8.02
C VAL A 264 -12.18 -20.36 8.33
N VAL A 265 -12.23 -19.04 8.46
CA VAL A 265 -11.07 -18.20 8.83
C VAL A 265 -11.00 -17.88 10.34
N GLU A 266 -11.94 -18.39 11.15
CA GLU A 266 -11.87 -18.25 12.61
C GLU A 266 -10.56 -18.82 13.17
N GLY A 267 -9.91 -18.08 14.08
CA GLY A 267 -8.60 -18.41 14.65
C GLY A 267 -7.42 -18.22 13.70
N LEU A 268 -7.61 -17.63 12.50
CA LEU A 268 -6.52 -17.35 11.58
C LEU A 268 -5.67 -16.19 12.11
N LEU A 269 -4.36 -16.46 12.28
CA LEU A 269 -3.36 -15.46 12.68
C LEU A 269 -2.90 -14.68 11.45
N ILE A 270 -2.91 -13.34 11.55
CA ILE A 270 -2.51 -12.48 10.43
C ILE A 270 -1.76 -11.23 10.88
N VAL A 271 -0.80 -10.79 10.06
CA VAL A 271 -0.10 -9.52 10.22
C VAL A 271 -0.96 -8.38 9.67
N GLN A 272 -1.06 -7.27 10.42
CA GLN A 272 -1.78 -6.06 10.05
C GLN A 272 -0.80 -4.88 9.97
N ASN A 273 -0.84 -4.13 8.89
CA ASN A 273 -0.03 -2.92 8.73
C ASN A 273 -0.65 -1.66 9.37
N TYR A 274 -1.81 -1.79 9.99
CA TYR A 274 -2.50 -0.72 10.71
C TYR A 274 -3.30 -1.28 11.90
N ASN A 275 -3.59 -0.41 12.87
CA ASN A 275 -4.46 -0.75 13.99
C ASN A 275 -5.92 -0.41 13.63
N ARG A 276 -6.80 -1.41 13.57
CA ARG A 276 -8.24 -1.21 13.29
C ARG A 276 -8.96 -0.49 14.43
N ASP A 277 -8.48 -0.70 15.65
CA ASP A 277 -9.07 -0.17 16.88
C ASP A 277 -8.40 1.13 17.34
N ASP A 278 -7.72 1.83 16.44
CA ASP A 278 -7.12 3.14 16.72
C ASP A 278 -8.24 4.16 17.01
N ASP A 279 -8.21 4.70 18.22
CA ASP A 279 -9.19 5.68 18.69
C ASP A 279 -8.71 7.12 18.61
N SER A 280 -7.54 7.35 18.00
CA SER A 280 -6.99 8.69 17.81
C SER A 280 -7.95 9.58 16.98
N PRO A 281 -8.06 10.87 17.31
CA PRO A 281 -8.95 11.77 16.60
C PRO A 281 -8.70 11.77 15.09
N ARG A 282 -7.42 11.81 14.68
CA ARG A 282 -7.04 11.83 13.27
C ARG A 282 -7.52 10.60 12.49
N PHE A 283 -7.41 9.41 13.08
CA PHE A 283 -7.87 8.18 12.44
C PHE A 283 -9.40 8.10 12.40
N LYS A 284 -10.08 8.56 13.46
CA LYS A 284 -11.55 8.67 13.48
C LYS A 284 -12.07 9.62 12.40
N ASP A 285 -11.50 10.82 12.32
CA ASP A 285 -11.88 11.82 11.28
C ASP A 285 -11.71 11.25 9.88
N PHE A 286 -10.59 10.57 9.60
CA PHE A 286 -10.36 9.88 8.34
C PHE A 286 -11.39 8.78 8.09
N SER A 287 -11.66 7.92 9.07
CA SER A 287 -12.58 6.80 8.93
C SER A 287 -14.01 7.27 8.66
N GLU A 288 -14.46 8.32 9.34
CA GLU A 288 -15.76 8.93 9.11
C GLU A 288 -15.86 9.57 7.72
N ALA A 289 -14.83 10.33 7.31
CA ALA A 289 -14.78 10.94 5.98
C ALA A 289 -14.75 9.87 4.87
N TYR A 290 -13.97 8.82 5.06
CA TYR A 290 -13.88 7.69 4.13
C TYR A 290 -15.23 6.97 4.01
N PHE A 291 -15.87 6.62 5.13
CA PHE A 291 -17.18 5.98 5.13
C PHE A 291 -18.25 6.85 4.49
N LYS A 292 -18.28 8.14 4.83
CA LYS A 292 -19.22 9.10 4.23
C LYS A 292 -19.07 9.17 2.72
N ARG A 293 -17.82 9.11 2.22
CA ARG A 293 -17.52 9.27 0.79
C ARG A 293 -17.76 7.99 -0.03
N PHE A 294 -17.42 6.84 0.52
CA PHE A 294 -17.37 5.58 -0.24
C PHE A 294 -18.36 4.51 0.25
N GLN A 295 -19.09 4.75 1.36
CA GLN A 295 -20.02 3.81 1.99
C GLN A 295 -19.38 2.46 2.34
N ARG A 296 -18.09 2.49 2.71
CA ARG A 296 -17.27 1.36 3.14
C ARG A 296 -16.33 1.80 4.25
N ASN A 297 -15.99 0.86 5.14
CA ASN A 297 -14.95 1.10 6.14
C ASN A 297 -13.56 1.11 5.48
N PRO A 298 -12.61 1.94 5.95
CA PRO A 298 -11.24 1.90 5.46
C PRO A 298 -10.55 0.60 5.88
N GLY A 299 -9.71 0.06 4.99
CA GLY A 299 -8.82 -1.05 5.26
C GLY A 299 -7.35 -0.63 5.15
N TYR A 300 -6.41 -1.57 5.35
CA TYR A 300 -4.98 -1.24 5.38
C TYR A 300 -4.49 -0.54 4.10
N SER A 301 -4.99 -0.95 2.94
CA SER A 301 -4.60 -0.34 1.67
C SER A 301 -5.05 1.10 1.53
N SER A 302 -6.26 1.45 2.00
CA SER A 302 -6.73 2.83 1.99
C SER A 302 -5.98 3.71 2.97
N VAL A 303 -5.65 3.20 4.16
CA VAL A 303 -4.86 3.90 5.17
C VAL A 303 -3.44 4.17 4.65
N SER A 304 -2.76 3.14 4.13
CA SER A 304 -1.41 3.28 3.59
C SER A 304 -1.36 4.17 2.35
N ALA A 305 -2.39 4.14 1.51
CA ALA A 305 -2.46 4.95 0.30
C ALA A 305 -2.79 6.43 0.60
N TYR A 306 -3.61 6.69 1.60
CA TYR A 306 -3.82 8.05 2.11
C TYR A 306 -2.51 8.62 2.69
N ASP A 307 -1.76 7.83 3.45
CA ASP A 307 -0.44 8.19 3.98
C ASP A 307 0.56 8.46 2.83
N ALA A 308 0.58 7.62 1.78
CA ALA A 308 1.41 7.83 0.60
C ALA A 308 1.05 9.13 -0.14
N ALA A 309 -0.24 9.42 -0.30
CA ALA A 309 -0.71 10.67 -0.87
C ALA A 309 -0.31 11.88 0.00
N THR A 310 -0.40 11.76 1.33
CA THR A 310 0.04 12.79 2.26
C THR A 310 1.53 13.11 2.09
N VAL A 311 2.37 12.10 1.92
CA VAL A 311 3.82 12.28 1.63
C VAL A 311 4.02 13.04 0.32
N VAL A 312 3.40 12.59 -0.78
CA VAL A 312 3.51 13.22 -2.10
C VAL A 312 3.02 14.69 -2.07
N LEU A 313 1.83 14.92 -1.53
CA LEU A 313 1.21 16.25 -1.50
C LEU A 313 2.00 17.23 -0.60
N THR A 314 2.53 16.74 0.52
CA THR A 314 3.38 17.55 1.41
C THR A 314 4.71 17.88 0.74
N ALA A 315 5.36 16.90 0.09
CA ALA A 315 6.60 17.12 -0.64
C ALA A 315 6.40 18.14 -1.78
N LEU A 316 5.32 18.03 -2.55
CA LEU A 316 4.94 19.02 -3.59
C LEU A 316 4.77 20.42 -3.01
N LYS A 317 4.07 20.54 -1.87
CA LYS A 317 3.79 21.83 -1.20
C LYS A 317 5.05 22.48 -0.65
N GLN A 318 5.98 21.68 -0.15
CA GLN A 318 7.21 22.17 0.50
C GLN A 318 8.42 22.21 -0.43
N ARG A 319 8.29 21.72 -1.68
CA ARG A 319 9.38 21.70 -2.67
C ARG A 319 9.93 23.10 -2.94
N GLN A 320 11.23 23.24 -2.81
CA GLN A 320 11.94 24.48 -3.10
C GLN A 320 12.27 24.62 -4.60
N ARG A 321 12.58 25.83 -5.03
CA ARG A 321 12.95 26.07 -6.45
C ARG A 321 14.23 25.30 -6.80
N GLY A 322 14.19 24.49 -7.86
CA GLY A 322 15.33 23.67 -8.31
C GLY A 322 15.54 22.38 -7.54
N GLU A 323 14.72 22.10 -6.50
CA GLU A 323 14.78 20.86 -5.73
C GLU A 323 14.03 19.74 -6.44
N THR A 324 14.58 18.51 -6.42
CA THR A 324 13.85 17.32 -6.87
C THR A 324 12.76 16.95 -5.87
N LEU A 325 11.69 16.29 -6.34
CA LEU A 325 10.61 15.89 -5.42
C LEU A 325 11.08 14.83 -4.39
N LYS A 326 12.02 13.96 -4.78
CA LYS A 326 12.69 13.03 -3.87
C LYS A 326 13.41 13.77 -2.73
N ALA A 327 14.22 14.76 -3.06
CA ALA A 327 14.94 15.55 -2.05
C ALA A 327 13.97 16.31 -1.14
N ALA A 328 12.92 16.91 -1.71
CA ALA A 328 11.86 17.56 -0.96
C ALA A 328 11.18 16.58 0.01
N ALA A 329 10.90 15.34 -0.45
CA ALA A 329 10.29 14.31 0.38
C ALA A 329 11.19 13.90 1.56
N LEU A 330 12.48 13.70 1.35
CA LEU A 330 13.43 13.39 2.43
C LEU A 330 13.52 14.54 3.45
N ARG A 331 13.58 15.77 2.98
CA ARG A 331 13.71 16.96 3.84
C ARG A 331 12.43 17.28 4.63
N SER A 332 11.27 16.99 4.06
CA SER A 332 9.97 17.36 4.65
C SER A 332 9.49 16.42 5.75
N GLY A 333 10.15 15.29 5.94
CA GLY A 333 9.85 14.35 7.03
C GLY A 333 10.32 14.85 8.41
N PRO A 334 9.87 14.24 9.50
CA PRO A 334 8.88 13.17 9.55
C PRO A 334 7.47 13.65 9.16
N TYR A 335 6.69 12.77 8.50
CA TYR A 335 5.31 13.08 8.15
C TYR A 335 4.35 12.59 9.22
N GLN A 336 3.26 13.31 9.39
CA GLN A 336 2.18 12.86 10.25
C GLN A 336 1.27 11.90 9.46
N GLY A 337 1.49 10.59 9.59
CA GLY A 337 0.59 9.59 9.08
C GLY A 337 -0.73 9.54 9.85
N LEU A 338 -1.67 8.72 9.40
CA LEU A 338 -2.97 8.57 10.07
C LEU A 338 -2.85 8.00 11.47
N GLN A 339 -1.96 7.01 11.67
CA GLN A 339 -1.81 6.31 12.95
C GLN A 339 -0.38 6.37 13.50
N GLN A 340 0.62 6.47 12.64
CA GLN A 340 2.03 6.45 13.01
C GLN A 340 2.78 7.53 12.24
N PRO A 341 3.81 8.13 12.82
CA PRO A 341 4.73 8.96 12.05
C PRO A 341 5.35 8.17 10.90
N ILE A 342 5.57 8.86 9.78
CA ILE A 342 6.25 8.27 8.62
C ILE A 342 7.62 8.93 8.52
N THR A 343 8.65 8.11 8.69
CA THR A 343 10.05 8.52 8.52
C THR A 343 10.68 7.66 7.45
N PHE A 344 11.49 8.25 6.60
CA PHE A 344 12.24 7.53 5.58
C PHE A 344 13.73 7.62 5.87
N ASP A 345 14.44 6.52 5.58
CA ASP A 345 15.89 6.56 5.44
C ASP A 345 16.28 7.22 4.11
N ALA A 346 17.58 7.30 3.83
CA ALA A 346 18.10 7.91 2.59
C ALA A 346 17.62 7.21 1.31
N ASN A 347 17.20 5.94 1.42
CA ASN A 347 16.72 5.11 0.31
C ASN A 347 15.19 5.13 0.17
N GLY A 348 14.46 5.79 1.08
CA GLY A 348 13.00 5.83 1.06
C GLY A 348 12.33 4.64 1.72
N ASP A 349 13.06 3.90 2.56
CA ASP A 349 12.51 2.81 3.37
C ASP A 349 12.05 3.32 4.74
N THR A 350 11.03 2.65 5.33
CA THR A 350 10.44 3.07 6.62
C THR A 350 10.33 1.92 7.61
N PRO A 351 10.64 2.14 8.90
CA PRO A 351 10.52 1.13 9.97
C PRO A 351 9.15 1.18 10.66
N ARG A 352 8.05 1.12 9.95
CA ARG A 352 6.71 1.16 10.56
C ARG A 352 6.40 -0.09 11.38
N LYS A 353 5.60 0.09 12.44
CA LYS A 353 5.13 -1.01 13.28
C LYS A 353 3.98 -1.74 12.59
N VAL A 354 3.90 -3.05 12.86
CA VAL A 354 2.76 -3.89 12.50
C VAL A 354 2.06 -4.41 13.76
N PHE A 355 0.88 -4.96 13.55
CA PHE A 355 0.03 -5.54 14.60
C PHE A 355 -0.27 -6.99 14.22
N PHE A 356 -0.35 -7.86 15.21
CA PHE A 356 -0.80 -9.22 15.02
C PHE A 356 -2.24 -9.33 15.48
N THR A 357 -3.08 -9.95 14.67
CA THR A 357 -4.48 -10.17 14.99
C THR A 357 -4.86 -11.61 14.70
N GLU A 358 -5.87 -12.09 15.41
CA GLU A 358 -6.60 -13.30 15.06
C GLU A 358 -8.03 -12.94 14.68
N ILE A 359 -8.64 -13.77 13.85
CA ILE A 359 -10.05 -13.60 13.50
C ILE A 359 -10.89 -14.33 14.55
N HIS A 360 -11.73 -13.59 15.27
CA HIS A 360 -12.69 -14.11 16.24
C HIS A 360 -14.05 -13.45 16.04
N ASP A 361 -15.11 -14.26 16.00
CA ASP A 361 -16.48 -13.81 15.76
C ASP A 361 -16.61 -12.89 14.53
N GLY A 362 -15.90 -13.25 13.46
CA GLY A 362 -15.87 -12.47 12.21
C GLY A 362 -15.20 -11.11 12.32
N ARG A 363 -14.27 -10.92 13.27
CA ARG A 363 -13.52 -9.67 13.48
C ARG A 363 -12.04 -9.94 13.67
N TYR A 364 -11.21 -9.00 13.23
CA TYR A 364 -9.79 -9.00 13.57
C TYR A 364 -9.61 -8.53 15.02
N VAL A 365 -9.11 -9.40 15.90
CA VAL A 365 -8.86 -9.10 17.31
C VAL A 365 -7.36 -9.05 17.56
N PRO A 366 -6.82 -7.94 18.08
CA PRO A 366 -5.40 -7.82 18.37
C PRO A 366 -4.91 -8.88 19.36
N LEU A 367 -3.72 -9.43 19.13
CA LEU A 367 -3.04 -10.26 20.11
C LEU A 367 -2.63 -9.39 21.31
N LYS A 368 -2.87 -9.91 22.50
CA LYS A 368 -2.48 -9.29 23.76
C LYS A 368 -1.03 -9.56 24.12
#